data_76112c35ef33f11486b21c29265dff92
#
_entry.id   76112c35ef33f11486b21c29265dff92
#
_cell.length_a   1.000
_cell.length_b   1.000
_cell.length_c   1.000
_cell.angle_alpha   90.00
_cell.angle_beta   90.00
_cell.angle_gamma   90.00
#
_symmetry.space_group_name_H-M   'P 1'
#
loop_
_entity.id
_entity.type
_entity.pdbx_description
1 polymer ?
#
loop_
_entity_poly.entity_id
_entity_poly.type
_entity_poly.pdbx_seq_one_letter_code
_entity_poly.pdbx_strand_id
1 'polypeptide(L)'
;VRVRGWRAVVGMRGNRKLQDGRNLKQLYCTSRQGIQVQVAGIALPLTVSWFWLKQANGKRELRFVVSTYPYSGAYLVRLGRKRWAIESFFKTIKHRFGLHCFGQATKQGVYRWLVLSLIAFLLAHWLFQSAELPSLDWKVAGDLALSVLFASVLWFQLLRQMRKSVDLAAQFGFEMVLKSLPSLAYREWCKI
;
A
#
# COMPACT_ATOMS: atom_id res chain seq x y z
N VAL A 1 2.26 28.06 -2.79
CA VAL A 1 3.44 27.15 -2.79
C VAL A 1 4.72 27.93 -3.07
N ARG A 2 4.78 28.75 -4.12
CA ARG A 2 6.00 29.54 -4.44
C ARG A 2 6.30 30.66 -3.43
N VAL A 3 5.29 31.27 -2.85
CA VAL A 3 5.46 32.32 -1.82
C VAL A 3 6.28 31.83 -0.61
N ARG A 4 6.25 30.49 -0.34
CA ARG A 4 7.02 29.86 0.74
C ARG A 4 8.27 29.11 0.23
N GLY A 5 8.70 29.31 -1.03
CA GLY A 5 9.85 28.63 -1.63
C GLY A 5 9.67 27.10 -1.82
N TRP A 6 8.47 26.58 -1.66
CA TRP A 6 8.24 25.14 -1.76
C TRP A 6 8.25 24.66 -3.21
N ARG A 7 8.90 23.51 -3.42
CA ARG A 7 8.93 22.81 -4.71
C ARG A 7 7.80 21.78 -4.73
N ALA A 8 6.89 21.89 -5.69
CA ALA A 8 5.78 20.96 -5.84
C ALA A 8 5.96 20.09 -7.09
N VAL A 9 5.62 18.81 -6.95
CA VAL A 9 5.51 17.86 -8.06
C VAL A 9 4.13 17.22 -8.00
N VAL A 10 3.34 17.39 -9.06
CA VAL A 10 1.91 16.98 -9.09
C VAL A 10 1.62 16.26 -10.40
N GLY A 11 0.73 15.25 -10.35
CA GLY A 11 0.14 14.68 -11.56
C GLY A 11 -0.89 15.63 -12.16
N MET A 12 -0.93 15.73 -13.47
CA MET A 12 -1.89 16.56 -14.18
C MET A 12 -2.61 15.72 -15.27
N ARG A 13 -3.89 16.00 -15.47
CA ARG A 13 -4.67 15.32 -16.52
C ARG A 13 -4.23 15.82 -17.90
N GLY A 14 -4.11 14.91 -18.87
CA GLY A 14 -3.66 15.24 -20.22
C GLY A 14 -4.60 16.16 -21.00
N ASN A 15 -5.86 16.34 -20.60
CA ASN A 15 -6.83 17.25 -21.20
C ASN A 15 -6.73 18.69 -20.63
N ARG A 16 -5.82 18.96 -19.71
CA ARG A 16 -5.63 20.31 -19.17
C ARG A 16 -5.15 21.26 -20.26
N LYS A 17 -5.82 22.41 -20.40
CA LYS A 17 -5.49 23.42 -21.42
C LYS A 17 -4.26 24.24 -21.02
N LEU A 18 -3.43 24.53 -21.99
CA LEU A 18 -2.33 25.50 -21.94
C LEU A 18 -2.85 26.89 -22.33
N GLN A 19 -2.04 27.92 -22.09
CA GLN A 19 -2.40 29.29 -22.49
C GLN A 19 -2.53 29.46 -24.00
N ASP A 20 -1.78 28.66 -24.78
CA ASP A 20 -1.83 28.65 -26.24
C ASP A 20 -3.03 27.88 -26.82
N GLY A 21 -3.96 27.42 -25.96
CA GLY A 21 -5.17 26.67 -26.33
C GLY A 21 -4.97 25.16 -26.51
N ARG A 22 -3.73 24.68 -26.63
CA ARG A 22 -3.42 23.24 -26.75
C ARG A 22 -3.69 22.50 -25.46
N ASN A 23 -3.85 21.19 -25.55
CA ASN A 23 -3.91 20.30 -24.39
C ASN A 23 -2.53 19.72 -24.08
N LEU A 24 -2.30 19.31 -22.82
CA LEU A 24 -1.05 18.63 -22.43
C LEU A 24 -0.77 17.37 -23.27
N LYS A 25 -1.81 16.64 -23.70
CA LYS A 25 -1.65 15.46 -24.60
C LYS A 25 -0.94 15.81 -25.90
N GLN A 26 -1.11 17.02 -26.41
CA GLN A 26 -0.51 17.46 -27.67
C GLN A 26 0.99 17.74 -27.55
N LEU A 27 1.50 17.88 -26.34
CA LEU A 27 2.94 18.04 -26.07
C LEU A 27 3.71 16.72 -26.15
N TYR A 28 3.03 15.60 -26.10
CA TYR A 28 3.63 14.26 -26.05
C TYR A 28 4.62 13.97 -27.20
N CYS A 29 4.39 14.54 -28.37
CA CYS A 29 5.19 14.25 -29.56
C CYS A 29 6.54 14.99 -29.58
N THR A 30 6.82 15.93 -28.68
CA THR A 30 7.89 16.88 -28.89
C THR A 30 9.21 16.57 -28.19
N SER A 31 9.23 15.96 -27.02
CA SER A 31 10.48 15.64 -26.34
C SER A 31 10.28 14.84 -25.03
N ARG A 32 11.26 14.01 -24.66
CA ARG A 32 11.36 13.37 -23.34
C ARG A 32 11.98 14.28 -22.26
N GLN A 33 12.38 15.49 -22.62
CA GLN A 33 12.96 16.46 -21.69
C GLN A 33 11.86 17.29 -21.05
N GLY A 34 12.09 17.75 -19.80
CA GLY A 34 11.17 18.63 -19.09
C GLY A 34 10.94 19.92 -19.87
N ILE A 35 9.73 20.14 -20.36
CA ILE A 35 9.33 21.29 -21.15
C ILE A 35 8.67 22.30 -20.21
N GLN A 36 9.06 23.57 -20.32
CA GLN A 36 8.36 24.65 -19.62
C GLN A 36 7.11 25.05 -20.40
N VAL A 37 5.99 25.09 -19.72
CA VAL A 37 4.68 25.44 -20.28
C VAL A 37 3.93 26.36 -19.36
N GLN A 38 3.06 27.18 -19.95
CA GLN A 38 2.10 27.99 -19.22
C GLN A 38 0.73 27.30 -19.27
N VAL A 39 0.23 26.90 -18.11
CA VAL A 39 -1.07 26.24 -17.99
C VAL A 39 -2.17 27.27 -17.77
N ALA A 40 -3.27 27.17 -18.45
CA ALA A 40 -4.42 28.08 -18.29
C ALA A 40 -4.91 28.12 -16.84
N GLY A 41 -5.03 29.32 -16.28
CA GLY A 41 -5.43 29.57 -14.89
C GLY A 41 -4.31 29.39 -13.87
N ILE A 42 -3.04 29.21 -14.30
CA ILE A 42 -1.87 29.17 -13.42
C ILE A 42 -0.89 30.23 -13.86
N ALA A 43 -0.65 31.22 -13.00
CA ALA A 43 0.21 32.38 -13.32
C ALA A 43 1.70 32.03 -13.47
N LEU A 44 2.12 30.81 -13.10
CA LEU A 44 3.51 30.40 -13.04
C LEU A 44 3.83 29.40 -14.16
N PRO A 45 5.00 29.52 -14.83
CA PRO A 45 5.46 28.49 -15.73
C PRO A 45 5.71 27.18 -14.98
N LEU A 46 5.27 26.08 -15.55
CA LEU A 46 5.45 24.75 -15.00
C LEU A 46 6.36 23.93 -15.92
N THR A 47 7.21 23.12 -15.32
CA THR A 47 7.98 22.11 -16.06
C THR A 47 7.14 20.85 -16.17
N VAL A 48 6.92 20.36 -17.38
CA VAL A 48 6.09 19.18 -17.67
C VAL A 48 6.95 18.05 -18.20
N SER A 49 6.64 16.84 -17.77
CA SER A 49 7.15 15.62 -18.36
C SER A 49 6.04 14.55 -18.34
N TRP A 50 6.27 13.41 -18.99
CA TRP A 50 5.29 12.35 -19.09
C TRP A 50 5.96 10.99 -19.08
N PHE A 51 5.17 9.95 -18.72
CA PHE A 51 5.61 8.56 -18.73
C PHE A 51 4.42 7.64 -18.95
N TRP A 52 4.72 6.46 -19.45
CA TRP A 52 3.75 5.40 -19.60
C TRP A 52 3.67 4.56 -18.33
N LEU A 53 2.46 4.38 -17.83
CA LEU A 53 2.16 3.49 -16.72
C LEU A 53 1.47 2.24 -17.26
N LYS A 54 2.03 1.05 -16.96
CA LYS A 54 1.40 -0.22 -17.28
C LYS A 54 0.35 -0.53 -16.21
N GLN A 55 -0.89 -0.74 -16.63
CA GLN A 55 -1.99 -1.16 -15.76
C GLN A 55 -1.99 -2.69 -15.61
N ALA A 56 -2.70 -3.21 -14.59
CA ALA A 56 -2.84 -4.65 -14.34
C ALA A 56 -3.44 -5.43 -15.52
N ASN A 57 -4.30 -4.78 -16.31
CA ASN A 57 -4.90 -5.34 -17.53
C ASN A 57 -3.99 -5.29 -18.77
N GLY A 58 -2.69 -4.97 -18.59
CA GLY A 58 -1.71 -4.84 -19.66
C GLY A 58 -1.78 -3.54 -20.46
N LYS A 59 -2.83 -2.74 -20.33
CA LYS A 59 -2.97 -1.45 -21.01
C LYS A 59 -1.93 -0.45 -20.48
N ARG A 60 -1.44 0.40 -21.38
CA ARG A 60 -0.54 1.51 -21.04
C ARG A 60 -1.32 2.80 -20.96
N GLU A 61 -1.14 3.55 -19.90
CA GLU A 61 -1.76 4.85 -19.68
C GLU A 61 -0.69 5.95 -19.65
N LEU A 62 -0.89 7.00 -20.44
CA LEU A 62 -0.01 8.15 -20.48
C LEU A 62 -0.31 9.05 -19.28
N ARG A 63 0.68 9.30 -18.46
CA ARG A 63 0.61 10.16 -17.27
C ARG A 63 1.50 11.37 -17.42
N PHE A 64 0.97 12.54 -17.08
CA PHE A 64 1.68 13.79 -17.05
C PHE A 64 2.04 14.16 -15.62
N VAL A 65 3.25 14.65 -15.46
CA VAL A 65 3.77 15.15 -14.18
C VAL A 65 4.30 16.56 -14.39
N VAL A 66 3.95 17.46 -13.49
CA VAL A 66 4.33 18.85 -13.56
C VAL A 66 5.06 19.28 -12.29
N SER A 67 5.96 20.23 -12.42
CA SER A 67 6.71 20.82 -11.31
C SER A 67 6.71 22.33 -11.38
N THR A 68 6.69 22.97 -10.22
CA THR A 68 6.94 24.41 -10.07
C THR A 68 8.42 24.77 -10.15
N TYR A 69 9.30 23.76 -10.22
CA TYR A 69 10.75 23.92 -10.33
C TYR A 69 11.25 23.30 -11.64
N PRO A 70 12.27 23.89 -12.31
CA PRO A 70 12.77 23.42 -13.59
C PRO A 70 13.66 22.17 -13.45
N TYR A 71 13.03 21.05 -13.12
CA TYR A 71 13.71 19.75 -13.11
C TYR A 71 13.92 19.21 -14.52
N SER A 72 14.98 18.40 -14.71
CA SER A 72 15.13 17.62 -15.94
C SER A 72 13.96 16.64 -16.12
N GLY A 73 13.61 16.34 -17.37
CA GLY A 73 12.49 15.45 -17.68
C GLY A 73 12.63 14.07 -17.03
N ALA A 74 13.85 13.49 -17.05
CA ALA A 74 14.13 12.20 -16.42
C ALA A 74 13.93 12.23 -14.90
N TYR A 75 14.38 13.29 -14.24
CA TYR A 75 14.19 13.44 -12.79
C TYR A 75 12.72 13.62 -12.44
N LEU A 76 11.99 14.43 -13.23
CA LEU A 76 10.56 14.67 -13.02
C LEU A 76 9.75 13.39 -13.22
N VAL A 77 10.07 12.56 -14.20
CA VAL A 77 9.47 11.23 -14.39
C VAL A 77 9.73 10.33 -13.18
N ARG A 78 10.94 10.32 -12.64
CA ARG A 78 11.27 9.54 -11.43
C ARG A 78 10.43 9.98 -10.22
N LEU A 79 10.30 11.28 -10.01
CA LEU A 79 9.45 11.83 -8.94
C LEU A 79 7.96 11.50 -9.18
N GLY A 80 7.48 11.59 -10.41
CA GLY A 80 6.12 11.23 -10.79
C GLY A 80 5.79 9.77 -10.50
N ARG A 81 6.71 8.85 -10.80
CA ARG A 81 6.57 7.41 -10.47
C ARG A 81 6.53 7.15 -8.97
N LYS A 82 7.40 7.81 -8.19
CA LYS A 82 7.37 7.71 -6.72
C LYS A 82 6.04 8.22 -6.16
N ARG A 83 5.54 9.35 -6.65
CA ARG A 83 4.24 9.88 -6.25
C ARG A 83 3.10 8.91 -6.59
N TRP A 84 3.14 8.29 -7.76
CA TRP A 84 2.16 7.28 -8.16
C TRP A 84 2.19 6.04 -7.27
N ALA A 85 3.36 5.63 -6.79
CA ALA A 85 3.48 4.54 -5.83
C ALA A 85 2.72 4.84 -4.52
N ILE A 86 2.74 6.09 -4.06
CA ILE A 86 1.95 6.53 -2.89
C ILE A 86 0.44 6.40 -3.15
N GLU A 87 -0.05 6.81 -4.33
CA GLU A 87 -1.46 6.66 -4.70
C GLU A 87 -1.86 5.18 -4.77
N SER A 88 -1.02 4.33 -5.34
CA SER A 88 -1.22 2.88 -5.41
C SER A 88 -1.27 2.26 -4.02
N PHE A 89 -0.37 2.66 -3.12
CA PHE A 89 -0.36 2.24 -1.73
C PHE A 89 -1.69 2.58 -1.02
N PHE A 90 -2.14 3.83 -1.07
CA PHE A 90 -3.41 4.22 -0.46
C PHE A 90 -4.60 3.50 -1.09
N LYS A 91 -4.59 3.27 -2.40
CA LYS A 91 -5.61 2.47 -3.08
C LYS A 91 -5.65 1.04 -2.53
N THR A 92 -4.49 0.41 -2.38
CA THR A 92 -4.39 -0.95 -1.84
C THR A 92 -4.91 -1.02 -0.40
N ILE A 93 -4.44 -0.16 0.50
CA ILE A 93 -4.90 -0.16 1.90
C ILE A 93 -6.40 0.11 1.98
N LYS A 94 -6.89 1.05 1.19
CA LYS A 94 -8.31 1.38 1.15
C LYS A 94 -9.17 0.19 0.71
N HIS A 95 -8.82 -0.47 -0.38
CA HIS A 95 -9.67 -1.49 -0.99
C HIS A 95 -9.40 -2.92 -0.50
N ARG A 96 -8.22 -3.20 0.05
CA ARG A 96 -7.85 -4.54 0.50
C ARG A 96 -7.79 -4.68 2.02
N PHE A 97 -7.45 -3.60 2.71
CA PHE A 97 -7.27 -3.60 4.17
C PHE A 97 -8.27 -2.71 4.90
N GLY A 98 -9.34 -2.30 4.22
CA GLY A 98 -10.50 -1.63 4.82
C GLY A 98 -10.23 -0.28 5.44
N LEU A 99 -9.20 0.47 5.02
CA LEU A 99 -8.84 1.77 5.59
C LEU A 99 -10.02 2.76 5.65
N HIS A 100 -11.02 2.62 4.79
CA HIS A 100 -12.21 3.48 4.71
C HIS A 100 -13.48 2.86 5.30
N CYS A 101 -13.40 1.60 5.77
CA CYS A 101 -14.56 0.83 6.26
C CYS A 101 -14.71 0.93 7.79
N PHE A 102 -14.40 2.10 8.37
CA PHE A 102 -14.54 2.29 9.80
C PHE A 102 -16.00 2.59 10.17
N GLY A 103 -16.62 1.70 10.95
CA GLY A 103 -17.94 1.90 11.56
C GLY A 103 -17.91 2.67 12.90
N GLN A 104 -16.78 3.31 13.21
CA GLN A 104 -16.55 3.99 14.49
C GLN A 104 -16.92 5.46 14.38
N ALA A 105 -17.79 5.95 15.27
CA ALA A 105 -18.19 7.36 15.33
C ALA A 105 -17.21 8.24 16.13
N THR A 106 -16.34 7.65 16.96
CA THR A 106 -15.41 8.41 17.81
C THR A 106 -14.07 8.64 17.11
N LYS A 107 -13.46 9.79 17.35
CA LYS A 107 -12.12 10.13 16.85
C LYS A 107 -11.08 9.05 17.21
N GLN A 108 -11.12 8.54 18.44
CA GLN A 108 -10.21 7.49 18.91
C GLN A 108 -10.46 6.15 18.18
N GLY A 109 -11.72 5.80 17.93
CA GLY A 109 -12.09 4.61 17.16
C GLY A 109 -11.58 4.67 15.73
N VAL A 110 -11.72 5.83 15.07
CA VAL A 110 -11.16 6.06 13.72
C VAL A 110 -9.64 5.88 13.72
N TYR A 111 -8.91 6.50 14.66
CA TYR A 111 -7.46 6.33 14.74
C TYR A 111 -7.02 4.88 14.96
N ARG A 112 -7.69 4.16 15.88
CA ARG A 112 -7.40 2.74 16.10
C ARG A 112 -7.63 1.93 14.83
N TRP A 113 -8.70 2.18 14.11
CA TRP A 113 -8.99 1.49 12.85
C TRP A 113 -7.92 1.77 11.78
N LEU A 114 -7.50 3.01 11.63
CA LEU A 114 -6.43 3.39 10.70
C LEU A 114 -5.12 2.66 11.02
N VAL A 115 -4.74 2.61 12.30
CA VAL A 115 -3.55 1.89 12.76
C VAL A 115 -3.67 0.39 12.49
N LEU A 116 -4.81 -0.23 12.79
CA LEU A 116 -5.04 -1.66 12.53
C LEU A 116 -4.97 -1.99 11.04
N SER A 117 -5.54 -1.16 10.17
CA SER A 117 -5.44 -1.32 8.71
C SER A 117 -3.99 -1.25 8.21
N LEU A 118 -3.18 -0.35 8.79
CA LEU A 118 -1.75 -0.25 8.47
C LEU A 118 -0.97 -1.47 8.97
N ILE A 119 -1.25 -1.94 10.18
CA ILE A 119 -0.62 -3.15 10.75
C ILE A 119 -0.97 -4.37 9.89
N ALA A 120 -2.25 -4.54 9.51
CA ALA A 120 -2.67 -5.64 8.64
C ALA A 120 -1.94 -5.62 7.29
N PHE A 121 -1.79 -4.44 6.69
CA PHE A 121 -0.99 -4.27 5.47
C PHE A 121 0.47 -4.68 5.67
N LEU A 122 1.11 -4.22 6.76
CA LEU A 122 2.52 -4.55 7.04
C LEU A 122 2.73 -6.04 7.29
N LEU A 123 1.82 -6.69 8.02
CA LEU A 123 1.87 -8.12 8.27
C LEU A 123 1.70 -8.93 6.98
N ALA A 124 0.73 -8.57 6.13
CA ALA A 124 0.53 -9.23 4.84
C ALA A 124 1.75 -9.04 3.93
N HIS A 125 2.35 -7.85 3.93
CA HIS A 125 3.54 -7.58 3.14
C HIS A 125 4.77 -8.35 3.65
N TRP A 126 4.96 -8.41 4.95
CA TRP A 126 6.05 -9.17 5.57
C TRP A 126 5.93 -10.67 5.28
N LEU A 127 4.76 -11.25 5.48
CA LEU A 127 4.52 -12.67 5.21
C LEU A 127 4.71 -12.99 3.72
N PHE A 128 4.26 -12.11 2.83
CA PHE A 128 4.48 -12.27 1.39
C PHE A 128 5.96 -12.26 1.03
N GLN A 129 6.77 -11.37 1.62
CA GLN A 129 8.21 -11.33 1.40
C GLN A 129 8.90 -12.58 1.95
N SER A 130 8.45 -13.08 3.11
CA SER A 130 9.00 -14.29 3.73
C SER A 130 8.66 -15.56 2.97
N ALA A 131 7.59 -15.56 2.17
CA ALA A 131 7.17 -16.71 1.37
C ALA A 131 7.87 -16.80 0.00
N GLU A 132 8.78 -15.86 -0.33
CA GLU A 132 9.56 -15.81 -1.59
C GLU A 132 8.71 -15.97 -2.87
N LEU A 133 7.48 -15.46 -2.86
CA LEU A 133 6.56 -15.57 -3.99
C LEU A 133 7.02 -14.69 -5.17
N PRO A 134 6.92 -15.17 -6.42
CA PRO A 134 7.53 -14.52 -7.59
C PRO A 134 6.90 -13.19 -7.99
N SER A 135 5.66 -12.93 -7.57
CA SER A 135 4.98 -11.68 -7.90
C SER A 135 4.01 -11.26 -6.78
N LEU A 136 4.00 -9.98 -6.47
CA LEU A 136 3.11 -9.43 -5.45
C LEU A 136 1.67 -9.32 -5.97
N ASP A 137 0.79 -10.24 -5.56
CA ASP A 137 -0.65 -10.06 -5.58
C ASP A 137 -1.15 -9.85 -4.14
N TRP A 138 -1.73 -8.69 -3.88
CA TRP A 138 -2.24 -8.33 -2.57
C TRP A 138 -3.41 -9.18 -2.09
N LYS A 139 -4.14 -9.85 -3.00
CA LYS A 139 -5.16 -10.81 -2.63
C LYS A 139 -4.49 -12.06 -2.04
N VAL A 140 -3.52 -12.62 -2.79
CA VAL A 140 -2.75 -13.79 -2.33
C VAL A 140 -2.01 -13.50 -1.03
N ALA A 141 -1.40 -12.32 -0.90
CA ALA A 141 -0.74 -11.90 0.34
C ALA A 141 -1.71 -11.79 1.53
N GLY A 142 -2.91 -11.28 1.30
CA GLY A 142 -3.96 -11.20 2.32
C GLY A 142 -4.48 -12.58 2.75
N ASP A 143 -4.74 -13.47 1.80
CA ASP A 143 -5.19 -14.84 2.05
C ASP A 143 -4.11 -15.66 2.79
N LEU A 144 -2.84 -15.51 2.40
CA LEU A 144 -1.69 -16.11 3.10
C LEU A 144 -1.60 -15.59 4.55
N ALA A 145 -1.68 -14.28 4.73
CA ALA A 145 -1.63 -13.68 6.07
C ALA A 145 -2.79 -14.18 6.95
N LEU A 146 -3.99 -14.29 6.40
CA LEU A 146 -5.15 -14.81 7.11
C LEU A 146 -4.92 -16.27 7.52
N SER A 147 -4.46 -17.14 6.62
CA SER A 147 -4.24 -18.56 6.91
C SER A 147 -3.18 -18.78 7.99
N VAL A 148 -2.08 -18.05 7.95
CA VAL A 148 -0.98 -18.17 8.92
C VAL A 148 -1.36 -17.55 10.27
N LEU A 149 -1.88 -16.32 10.27
CA LEU A 149 -2.19 -15.60 11.51
C LEU A 149 -3.43 -16.19 12.21
N PHE A 150 -4.45 -16.58 11.45
CA PHE A 150 -5.66 -17.16 12.02
C PHE A 150 -5.38 -18.51 12.68
N ALA A 151 -4.62 -19.37 12.02
CA ALA A 151 -4.21 -20.65 12.59
C ALA A 151 -3.40 -20.44 13.88
N SER A 152 -2.46 -19.49 13.89
CA SER A 152 -1.69 -19.15 15.09
C SER A 152 -2.56 -18.63 16.23
N VAL A 153 -3.52 -17.75 15.96
CA VAL A 153 -4.45 -17.19 16.96
C VAL A 153 -5.32 -18.29 17.54
N LEU A 154 -5.87 -19.19 16.71
CA LEU A 154 -6.67 -20.33 17.17
C LEU A 154 -5.83 -21.24 18.07
N TRP A 155 -4.59 -21.52 17.69
CA TRP A 155 -3.68 -22.35 18.48
C TRP A 155 -3.39 -21.73 19.86
N PHE A 156 -3.09 -20.43 19.92
CA PHE A 156 -2.90 -19.72 21.18
C PHE A 156 -4.17 -19.70 22.04
N GLN A 157 -5.34 -19.53 21.43
CA GLN A 157 -6.59 -19.58 22.16
C GLN A 157 -6.85 -20.99 22.73
N LEU A 158 -6.59 -22.03 21.95
CA LEU A 158 -6.72 -23.41 22.40
C LEU A 158 -5.80 -23.70 23.60
N LEU A 159 -4.52 -23.37 23.48
CA LEU A 159 -3.55 -23.51 24.57
C LEU A 159 -3.98 -22.76 25.84
N ARG A 160 -4.52 -21.55 25.69
CA ARG A 160 -5.04 -20.76 26.81
C ARG A 160 -6.23 -21.44 27.49
N GLN A 161 -7.14 -22.01 26.70
CA GLN A 161 -8.28 -22.74 27.26
C GLN A 161 -7.83 -24.02 27.96
N MET A 162 -6.90 -24.76 27.36
CA MET A 162 -6.33 -25.95 28.00
C MET A 162 -5.66 -25.62 29.36
N ARG A 163 -4.90 -24.53 29.44
CA ARG A 163 -4.31 -24.09 30.73
C ARG A 163 -5.39 -23.79 31.77
N LYS A 164 -6.46 -23.07 31.39
CA LYS A 164 -7.58 -22.81 32.31
C LYS A 164 -8.26 -24.10 32.77
N SER A 165 -8.34 -25.09 31.88
CA SER A 165 -8.91 -26.43 32.22
C SER A 165 -8.02 -27.19 33.23
N VAL A 166 -6.68 -27.04 33.13
CA VAL A 166 -5.76 -27.59 34.12
C VAL A 166 -5.99 -26.95 35.49
N ASP A 167 -6.08 -25.60 35.55
CA ASP A 167 -6.33 -24.88 36.78
C ASP A 167 -7.68 -25.25 37.41
N LEU A 168 -8.71 -25.42 36.60
CA LEU A 168 -10.03 -25.86 37.05
C LEU A 168 -10.02 -27.30 37.58
N ALA A 169 -9.36 -28.22 36.86
CA ALA A 169 -9.21 -29.60 37.29
C ALA A 169 -8.53 -29.70 38.66
N ALA A 170 -7.47 -28.91 38.89
CA ALA A 170 -6.78 -28.85 40.17
C ALA A 170 -7.70 -28.40 41.31
N GLN A 171 -8.63 -27.46 41.07
CA GLN A 171 -9.61 -27.02 42.08
C GLN A 171 -10.58 -28.14 42.52
N PHE A 172 -10.81 -29.11 41.63
CA PHE A 172 -11.63 -30.26 41.93
C PHE A 172 -10.84 -31.52 42.33
N GLY A 173 -9.54 -31.38 42.58
CA GLY A 173 -8.67 -32.45 43.00
C GLY A 173 -8.20 -33.38 41.90
N PHE A 174 -8.34 -33.00 40.64
CA PHE A 174 -7.86 -33.77 39.48
C PHE A 174 -6.54 -33.21 38.98
N GLU A 175 -5.60 -34.08 38.64
CA GLU A 175 -4.36 -33.73 37.98
C GLU A 175 -4.49 -33.83 36.45
N MET A 176 -4.32 -32.77 35.72
CA MET A 176 -4.29 -32.76 34.27
C MET A 176 -2.90 -32.32 33.77
N VAL A 177 -2.21 -33.21 33.07
CA VAL A 177 -0.85 -32.95 32.56
C VAL A 177 -0.90 -32.71 31.07
N LEU A 178 -0.45 -31.52 30.65
CA LEU A 178 -0.22 -31.20 29.24
C LEU A 178 1.20 -31.63 28.86
N LYS A 179 1.35 -32.68 28.03
CA LYS A 179 2.64 -33.11 27.51
C LYS A 179 2.86 -32.51 26.12
N SER A 180 3.97 -31.85 25.91
CA SER A 180 4.41 -31.47 24.57
C SER A 180 4.89 -32.70 23.80
N LEU A 181 4.43 -32.89 22.58
CA LEU A 181 5.01 -33.89 21.69
C LEU A 181 6.45 -33.48 21.33
N PRO A 182 7.38 -34.43 21.23
CA PRO A 182 8.75 -34.13 20.79
C PRO A 182 8.76 -33.46 19.43
N SER A 183 9.69 -32.58 19.19
CA SER A 183 9.82 -31.60 18.11
C SER A 183 9.82 -32.12 16.66
N LEU A 184 9.58 -33.37 16.41
CA LEU A 184 9.54 -33.95 15.05
C LEU A 184 8.34 -33.49 14.21
N ALA A 185 7.19 -33.18 14.85
CA ALA A 185 6.00 -32.73 14.14
C ALA A 185 6.08 -31.25 13.67
N TYR A 186 6.92 -30.40 14.30
CA TYR A 186 6.99 -28.98 13.97
C TYR A 186 7.76 -28.69 12.67
N ARG A 187 8.68 -29.59 12.27
CA ARG A 187 9.49 -29.42 11.05
C ARG A 187 8.76 -29.75 9.76
N GLU A 188 7.69 -30.57 9.80
CA GLU A 188 6.95 -30.93 8.61
C GLU A 188 5.85 -29.91 8.24
N TRP A 189 5.31 -29.19 9.23
CA TRP A 189 4.27 -28.17 9.00
C TRP A 189 4.81 -26.86 8.42
N CYS A 190 6.11 -26.61 8.52
CA CYS A 190 6.75 -25.42 7.92
C CYS A 190 7.26 -25.64 6.50
N LYS A 191 6.97 -26.80 5.89
CA LYS A 191 7.38 -27.14 4.51
C LYS A 191 6.23 -27.13 3.50
N ILE A 192 5.06 -26.60 3.87
CA ILE A 192 3.91 -26.45 2.96
C ILE A 192 3.85 -25.03 2.46
#